data_35c880c1cab3532a929d17a8ce4cc1e8
#
_entry.id   35c880c1cab3532a929d17a8ce4cc1e8
#
_cell.length_a   1.000
_cell.length_b   1.000
_cell.length_c   1.000
_cell.angle_alpha   90.00
_cell.angle_beta   90.00
_cell.angle_gamma   90.00
#
_symmetry.space_group_name_H-M   'P 1'
#
loop_
_entity.id
_entity.type
_entity.pdbx_description
1 polymer ?
#
loop_
_entity_poly.entity_id
_entity_poly.type
_entity_poly.pdbx_seq_one_letter_code
_entity_poly.pdbx_strand_id
1 'polypeptide(L)'
;MSRYKKQQNPFYQGDLIFIFGVFFIISVIAIYAAGQFGQYGDNAWMKQIIYYVLGAIAISVLLYFDLEQLEKLSLYVFSFGILLLLILRVSPESIAPVKNGAKSWFQFGSVTLQPSEFMKIGLMMMVASVISKASPKKIRSLRDDVHLLLKIAGVSVVPIGLILLQDAGTAGICMFVVIVMIFMSGVNWKLIAIIGGSGALFISLILLVMINFPDVAKSAGIQEYQIKRVTSWVSDSNGTTQEDANSSWQVDQAVMAIGSGGILGNGVHNLKVYVPEGQTDFIFAILGESFGFIGCAIVVIMFFFLIYRLVVLIDKIHPYNRFASFFCVGFTALIVIHTFQNIGMNIGIMPVTGIPLLFVSYGGSSTLSTLIGFGIVYNASVQLTKYRSYLFNS
;
A
#
# COMPACT_ATOMS: atom_id res chain seq x y z
N MET A 1 25.22 14.41 -40.43
CA MET A 1 23.95 13.65 -40.36
C MET A 1 23.28 13.92 -39.01
N SER A 2 22.40 14.90 -38.93
CA SER A 2 21.59 15.24 -37.75
C SER A 2 20.59 14.15 -37.54
N ARG A 3 20.74 13.33 -36.49
CA ARG A 3 19.69 12.42 -36.02
C ARG A 3 18.54 13.29 -35.50
N TYR A 4 17.48 13.40 -36.26
CA TYR A 4 16.17 13.87 -35.77
C TYR A 4 15.80 13.05 -34.54
N LYS A 5 16.05 13.57 -33.33
CA LYS A 5 15.41 13.05 -32.12
C LYS A 5 13.92 13.33 -32.26
N LYS A 6 13.14 12.28 -32.59
CA LYS A 6 11.70 12.30 -32.56
C LYS A 6 11.27 12.99 -31.25
N GLN A 7 10.64 14.15 -31.34
CA GLN A 7 10.03 14.80 -30.16
C GLN A 7 9.06 13.79 -29.54
N GLN A 8 9.47 13.16 -28.47
CA GLN A 8 8.60 12.23 -27.73
C GLN A 8 7.49 13.08 -27.13
N ASN A 9 6.24 12.69 -27.40
CA ASN A 9 5.09 13.32 -26.76
C ASN A 9 5.28 13.19 -25.24
N PRO A 10 5.39 14.30 -24.48
CA PRO A 10 5.70 14.26 -23.07
C PRO A 10 4.64 13.48 -22.25
N PHE A 11 3.41 13.42 -22.73
CA PHE A 11 2.33 12.66 -22.09
C PHE A 11 2.43 11.14 -22.30
N TYR A 12 3.26 10.66 -23.24
CA TYR A 12 3.39 9.25 -23.51
C TYR A 12 4.59 8.65 -22.78
N GLN A 13 4.31 8.01 -21.65
CA GLN A 13 5.27 7.22 -20.87
C GLN A 13 4.95 5.74 -21.09
N GLY A 14 5.39 5.21 -22.24
CA GLY A 14 4.96 3.90 -22.76
C GLY A 14 5.21 2.73 -21.80
N ASP A 15 6.29 2.79 -21.04
CA ASP A 15 6.65 1.79 -20.04
C ASP A 15 5.68 1.75 -18.85
N LEU A 16 5.31 2.90 -18.29
CA LEU A 16 4.33 2.97 -17.19
C LEU A 16 2.92 2.58 -17.66
N ILE A 17 2.54 2.99 -18.88
CA ILE A 17 1.26 2.58 -19.50
C ILE A 17 1.22 1.07 -19.71
N PHE A 18 2.33 0.49 -20.20
CA PHE A 18 2.44 -0.96 -20.40
C PHE A 18 2.29 -1.71 -19.07
N ILE A 19 3.03 -1.31 -18.03
CA ILE A 19 2.94 -1.92 -16.70
C ILE A 19 1.50 -1.85 -16.16
N PHE A 20 0.87 -0.67 -16.27
CA PHE A 20 -0.52 -0.48 -15.87
C PHE A 20 -1.48 -1.41 -16.60
N GLY A 21 -1.34 -1.52 -17.93
CA GLY A 21 -2.16 -2.41 -18.77
C GLY A 21 -1.99 -3.88 -18.41
N VAL A 22 -0.76 -4.32 -18.13
CA VAL A 22 -0.48 -5.70 -17.71
C VAL A 22 -1.10 -6.00 -16.35
N PHE A 23 -0.96 -5.11 -15.35
CA PHE A 23 -1.61 -5.30 -14.05
C PHE A 23 -3.13 -5.32 -14.15
N PHE A 24 -3.72 -4.47 -15.00
CA PHE A 24 -5.16 -4.51 -15.27
C PHE A 24 -5.61 -5.88 -15.78
N ILE A 25 -4.92 -6.44 -16.78
CA ILE A 25 -5.25 -7.74 -17.35
C ILE A 25 -5.10 -8.84 -16.29
N ILE A 26 -3.97 -8.85 -15.55
CA ILE A 26 -3.72 -9.83 -14.48
C ILE A 26 -4.82 -9.75 -13.42
N SER A 27 -5.18 -8.53 -12.97
CA SER A 27 -6.22 -8.31 -11.97
C SER A 27 -7.57 -8.87 -12.40
N VAL A 28 -8.03 -8.51 -13.61
CA VAL A 28 -9.33 -8.96 -14.11
C VAL A 28 -9.39 -10.48 -14.25
N ILE A 29 -8.34 -11.10 -14.78
CA ILE A 29 -8.29 -12.55 -14.98
C ILE A 29 -8.21 -13.28 -13.62
N ALA A 30 -7.40 -12.81 -12.68
CA ALA A 30 -7.26 -13.43 -11.36
C ALA A 30 -8.56 -13.35 -10.57
N ILE A 31 -9.24 -12.20 -10.56
CA ILE A 31 -10.53 -12.02 -9.88
C ILE A 31 -11.63 -12.86 -10.54
N TYR A 32 -11.61 -12.96 -11.87
CA TYR A 32 -12.52 -13.84 -12.60
C TYR A 32 -12.31 -15.32 -12.21
N ALA A 33 -11.06 -15.79 -12.16
CA ALA A 33 -10.74 -17.13 -11.72
C ALA A 33 -11.22 -17.42 -10.29
N ALA A 34 -10.93 -16.49 -9.35
CA ALA A 34 -11.37 -16.61 -7.97
C ALA A 34 -12.90 -16.56 -7.81
N GLY A 35 -13.62 -15.99 -8.77
CA GLY A 35 -15.08 -15.92 -8.81
C GLY A 35 -15.79 -17.26 -8.80
N GLN A 36 -15.12 -18.37 -9.21
CA GLN A 36 -15.68 -19.72 -9.22
C GLN A 36 -16.17 -20.18 -7.83
N PHE A 37 -15.59 -19.63 -6.78
CA PHE A 37 -15.98 -19.96 -5.39
C PHE A 37 -17.11 -19.08 -4.82
N GLY A 38 -17.61 -18.11 -5.59
CA GLY A 38 -18.79 -17.31 -5.25
C GLY A 38 -18.68 -16.39 -4.02
N GLN A 39 -17.48 -16.15 -3.49
CA GLN A 39 -17.27 -15.40 -2.21
C GLN A 39 -17.75 -13.94 -2.28
N TYR A 40 -17.54 -13.25 -3.41
CA TYR A 40 -17.88 -11.82 -3.61
C TYR A 40 -18.93 -11.60 -4.71
N GLY A 41 -19.61 -12.68 -5.13
CA GLY A 41 -20.61 -12.68 -6.20
C GLY A 41 -19.99 -12.71 -7.60
N ASP A 42 -20.77 -13.15 -8.57
CA ASP A 42 -20.33 -13.47 -9.93
C ASP A 42 -19.78 -12.26 -10.72
N ASN A 43 -20.08 -11.04 -10.29
CA ASN A 43 -19.76 -9.80 -11.00
C ASN A 43 -18.55 -9.04 -10.40
N ALA A 44 -17.76 -9.62 -9.53
CA ALA A 44 -16.61 -8.94 -8.89
C ALA A 44 -15.60 -8.42 -9.94
N TRP A 45 -15.30 -9.20 -10.97
CA TRP A 45 -14.41 -8.82 -12.07
C TRP A 45 -14.92 -7.62 -12.89
N MET A 46 -16.25 -7.51 -13.10
CA MET A 46 -16.84 -6.34 -13.77
C MET A 46 -16.71 -5.08 -12.91
N LYS A 47 -16.92 -5.18 -11.58
CA LYS A 47 -16.71 -4.07 -10.66
C LYS A 47 -15.24 -3.63 -10.67
N GLN A 48 -14.30 -4.56 -10.76
CA GLN A 48 -12.88 -4.24 -10.86
C GLN A 48 -12.55 -3.45 -12.13
N ILE A 49 -13.14 -3.82 -13.29
CA ILE A 49 -13.01 -3.03 -14.54
C ILE A 49 -13.51 -1.61 -14.31
N ILE A 50 -14.67 -1.43 -13.67
CA ILE A 50 -15.21 -0.10 -13.36
C ILE A 50 -14.24 0.71 -12.50
N TYR A 51 -13.64 0.11 -11.45
CA TYR A 51 -12.66 0.79 -10.61
C TYR A 51 -11.41 1.19 -11.39
N TYR A 52 -10.95 0.36 -12.31
CA TYR A 52 -9.83 0.71 -13.18
C TYR A 52 -10.16 1.83 -14.15
N VAL A 53 -11.37 1.86 -14.73
CA VAL A 53 -11.84 2.96 -15.58
C VAL A 53 -11.93 4.26 -14.78
N LEU A 54 -12.52 4.24 -13.58
CA LEU A 54 -12.57 5.40 -12.68
C LEU A 54 -11.15 5.86 -12.29
N GLY A 55 -10.25 4.92 -12.03
CA GLY A 55 -8.85 5.21 -11.76
C GLY A 55 -8.14 5.86 -12.95
N ALA A 56 -8.37 5.38 -14.17
CA ALA A 56 -7.82 5.97 -15.40
C ALA A 56 -8.34 7.40 -15.62
N ILE A 57 -9.61 7.66 -15.31
CA ILE A 57 -10.18 9.02 -15.33
C ILE A 57 -9.48 9.89 -14.28
N ALA A 58 -9.30 9.39 -13.06
CA ALA A 58 -8.60 10.12 -12.00
C ALA A 58 -7.13 10.44 -12.39
N ILE A 59 -6.41 9.48 -12.98
CA ILE A 59 -5.06 9.70 -13.54
C ILE A 59 -5.11 10.82 -14.58
N SER A 60 -6.05 10.78 -15.52
CA SER A 60 -6.21 11.80 -16.57
C SER A 60 -6.46 13.19 -15.98
N VAL A 61 -7.30 13.28 -14.95
CA VAL A 61 -7.56 14.55 -14.26
C VAL A 61 -6.29 15.06 -13.55
N LEU A 62 -5.53 14.16 -12.89
CA LEU A 62 -4.30 14.54 -12.20
C LEU A 62 -3.23 15.10 -13.14
N LEU A 63 -3.23 14.75 -14.43
CA LEU A 63 -2.30 15.28 -15.43
C LEU A 63 -2.50 16.77 -15.77
N TYR A 64 -3.66 17.34 -15.44
CA TYR A 64 -3.91 18.78 -15.60
C TYR A 64 -3.27 19.62 -14.49
N PHE A 65 -2.88 19.02 -13.36
CA PHE A 65 -2.27 19.72 -12.25
C PHE A 65 -0.75 19.72 -12.39
N ASP A 66 -0.14 20.87 -12.12
CA ASP A 66 1.31 20.94 -11.95
C ASP A 66 1.74 20.37 -10.58
N LEU A 67 2.99 19.90 -10.48
CA LEU A 67 3.52 19.32 -9.24
C LEU A 67 3.46 20.29 -8.05
N GLU A 68 3.62 21.60 -8.29
CA GLU A 68 3.49 22.63 -7.26
C GLU A 68 2.04 22.78 -6.76
N GLN A 69 1.05 22.61 -7.68
CA GLN A 69 -0.36 22.61 -7.29
C GLN A 69 -0.70 21.37 -6.47
N LEU A 70 -0.17 20.19 -6.85
CA LEU A 70 -0.32 18.96 -6.09
C LEU A 70 0.32 19.09 -4.69
N GLU A 71 1.48 19.75 -4.58
CA GLU A 71 2.08 20.04 -3.27
C GLU A 71 1.19 20.93 -2.39
N LYS A 72 0.59 21.98 -2.95
CA LYS A 72 -0.37 22.85 -2.23
C LYS A 72 -1.64 22.07 -1.84
N LEU A 73 -2.11 21.21 -2.74
CA LEU A 73 -3.30 20.37 -2.50
C LEU A 73 -3.08 19.34 -1.38
N SER A 74 -1.83 19.00 -1.07
CA SER A 74 -1.49 17.99 -0.06
C SER A 74 -2.13 18.28 1.31
N LEU A 75 -2.18 19.54 1.74
CA LEU A 75 -2.81 19.94 2.99
C LEU A 75 -4.32 19.67 2.99
N TYR A 76 -4.99 19.99 1.89
CA TYR A 76 -6.44 19.82 1.78
C TYR A 76 -6.81 18.33 1.73
N VAL A 77 -6.09 17.54 0.93
CA VAL A 77 -6.30 16.07 0.85
C VAL A 77 -6.04 15.42 2.21
N PHE A 78 -4.98 15.81 2.89
CA PHE A 78 -4.63 15.33 4.22
C PHE A 78 -5.71 15.69 5.26
N SER A 79 -6.13 16.97 5.32
CA SER A 79 -7.16 17.42 6.26
C SER A 79 -8.51 16.76 6.00
N PHE A 80 -8.88 16.58 4.73
CA PHE A 80 -10.09 15.87 4.35
C PHE A 80 -10.02 14.38 4.74
N GLY A 81 -8.85 13.74 4.58
CA GLY A 81 -8.64 12.36 5.03
C GLY A 81 -8.81 12.21 6.55
N ILE A 82 -8.24 13.12 7.35
CA ILE A 82 -8.47 13.14 8.81
C ILE A 82 -9.96 13.31 9.12
N LEU A 83 -10.62 14.25 8.47
CA LEU A 83 -12.05 14.49 8.67
C LEU A 83 -12.87 13.24 8.40
N LEU A 84 -12.60 12.52 7.30
CA LEU A 84 -13.27 11.27 6.98
C LEU A 84 -13.02 10.18 8.04
N LEU A 85 -11.80 10.05 8.57
CA LEU A 85 -11.49 9.10 9.64
C LEU A 85 -12.25 9.44 10.94
N LEU A 86 -12.37 10.72 11.28
CA LEU A 86 -13.13 11.17 12.45
C LEU A 86 -14.63 10.92 12.26
N ILE A 87 -15.18 11.26 11.09
CA ILE A 87 -16.60 10.99 10.77
C ILE A 87 -16.88 9.50 10.85
N LEU A 88 -16.01 8.64 10.31
CA LEU A 88 -16.15 7.19 10.38
C LEU A 88 -16.29 6.70 11.83
N ARG A 89 -15.50 7.27 12.74
CA ARG A 89 -15.52 6.91 14.16
C ARG A 89 -16.85 7.17 14.83
N VAL A 90 -17.48 8.32 14.56
CA VAL A 90 -18.73 8.75 15.18
C VAL A 90 -19.99 8.31 14.41
N SER A 91 -19.82 7.76 13.20
CA SER A 91 -20.94 7.33 12.36
C SER A 91 -21.73 6.19 13.01
N PRO A 92 -23.06 6.12 12.84
CA PRO A 92 -23.86 5.01 13.30
C PRO A 92 -23.55 3.72 12.51
N GLU A 93 -23.87 2.56 13.08
CA GLU A 93 -23.62 1.24 12.45
C GLU A 93 -24.38 1.03 11.14
N SER A 94 -25.48 1.74 10.94
CA SER A 94 -26.24 1.72 9.68
C SER A 94 -25.44 2.26 8.48
N ILE A 95 -24.47 3.17 8.72
CA ILE A 95 -23.61 3.77 7.69
C ILE A 95 -22.20 3.17 7.74
N ALA A 96 -21.74 2.82 8.95
CA ALA A 96 -20.41 2.25 9.18
C ALA A 96 -20.51 0.98 10.03
N PRO A 97 -20.85 -0.17 9.43
CA PRO A 97 -21.01 -1.42 10.16
C PRO A 97 -19.71 -1.91 10.75
N VAL A 98 -19.79 -2.50 11.93
CA VAL A 98 -18.65 -3.20 12.55
C VAL A 98 -18.46 -4.54 11.84
N LYS A 99 -17.29 -4.76 11.23
CA LYS A 99 -16.91 -6.01 10.59
C LYS A 99 -15.62 -6.51 11.24
N ASN A 100 -15.58 -7.77 11.65
CA ASN A 100 -14.43 -8.38 12.33
C ASN A 100 -13.91 -7.55 13.53
N GLY A 101 -14.84 -6.99 14.31
CA GLY A 101 -14.52 -6.18 15.49
C GLY A 101 -14.02 -4.76 15.20
N ALA A 102 -13.95 -4.33 13.95
CA ALA A 102 -13.46 -3.03 13.55
C ALA A 102 -14.45 -2.26 12.65
N LYS A 103 -14.49 -0.93 12.85
CA LYS A 103 -15.31 0.01 12.07
C LYS A 103 -14.41 0.72 11.07
N SER A 104 -14.21 0.10 9.91
CA SER A 104 -13.20 0.55 8.91
C SER A 104 -13.79 1.04 7.61
N TRP A 105 -15.08 0.77 7.35
CA TRP A 105 -15.73 1.07 6.07
C TRP A 105 -17.02 1.87 6.25
N PHE A 106 -17.23 2.86 5.40
CA PHE A 106 -18.55 3.35 5.08
C PHE A 106 -19.22 2.39 4.10
N GLN A 107 -20.50 2.09 4.32
CA GLN A 107 -21.29 1.23 3.44
C GLN A 107 -22.50 1.99 2.92
N PHE A 108 -22.53 2.25 1.61
CA PHE A 108 -23.63 2.89 0.91
C PHE A 108 -24.20 1.88 -0.09
N GLY A 109 -25.20 1.10 0.37
CA GLY A 109 -25.74 0.01 -0.42
C GLY A 109 -24.68 -1.05 -0.76
N SER A 110 -24.40 -1.24 -2.05
CA SER A 110 -23.36 -2.19 -2.53
C SER A 110 -21.96 -1.59 -2.62
N VAL A 111 -21.79 -0.28 -2.38
CA VAL A 111 -20.50 0.40 -2.45
C VAL A 111 -19.92 0.56 -1.05
N THR A 112 -18.68 0.15 -0.88
CA THR A 112 -17.93 0.34 0.37
C THR A 112 -16.76 1.29 0.14
N LEU A 113 -16.56 2.23 1.07
CA LEU A 113 -15.46 3.19 1.05
C LEU A 113 -14.66 3.07 2.33
N GLN A 114 -13.36 2.81 2.20
CA GLN A 114 -12.42 2.74 3.32
C GLN A 114 -11.58 4.02 3.38
N PRO A 115 -11.83 4.94 4.32
CA PRO A 115 -11.12 6.22 4.40
C PRO A 115 -9.62 6.09 4.59
N SER A 116 -9.14 5.07 5.31
CA SER A 116 -7.72 4.82 5.53
C SER A 116 -6.95 4.58 4.23
N GLU A 117 -7.59 4.02 3.19
CA GLU A 117 -6.97 3.81 1.88
C GLU A 117 -6.59 5.14 1.22
N PHE A 118 -7.47 6.13 1.25
CA PHE A 118 -7.22 7.47 0.72
C PHE A 118 -6.30 8.27 1.64
N MET A 119 -6.39 8.05 2.96
CA MET A 119 -5.52 8.72 3.93
C MET A 119 -4.06 8.33 3.73
N LYS A 120 -3.74 7.10 3.32
CA LYS A 120 -2.36 6.69 2.96
C LYS A 120 -1.75 7.64 1.92
N ILE A 121 -2.51 7.96 0.86
CA ILE A 121 -2.05 8.87 -0.19
C ILE A 121 -1.90 10.30 0.35
N GLY A 122 -2.90 10.79 1.10
CA GLY A 122 -2.85 12.12 1.72
C GLY A 122 -1.67 12.28 2.69
N LEU A 123 -1.38 11.24 3.49
CA LEU A 123 -0.23 11.22 4.40
C LEU A 123 1.09 11.27 3.63
N MET A 124 1.27 10.47 2.57
CA MET A 124 2.46 10.51 1.73
C MET A 124 2.66 11.88 1.07
N MET A 125 1.58 12.50 0.54
CA MET A 125 1.63 13.85 -0.03
C MET A 125 2.06 14.87 1.03
N MET A 126 1.48 14.83 2.22
CA MET A 126 1.77 15.79 3.29
C MET A 126 3.21 15.62 3.82
N VAL A 127 3.67 14.39 4.06
CA VAL A 127 5.05 14.12 4.50
C VAL A 127 6.04 14.55 3.40
N ALA A 128 5.76 14.27 2.13
CA ALA A 128 6.58 14.73 1.00
C ALA A 128 6.68 16.26 0.95
N SER A 129 5.57 16.98 1.18
CA SER A 129 5.55 18.45 1.25
C SER A 129 6.36 18.97 2.43
N VAL A 130 6.29 18.34 3.62
CA VAL A 130 7.09 18.72 4.79
C VAL A 130 8.58 18.55 4.50
N ILE A 131 8.98 17.42 3.88
CA ILE A 131 10.39 17.15 3.57
C ILE A 131 10.89 18.07 2.44
N SER A 132 10.07 18.34 1.42
CA SER A 132 10.45 19.20 0.28
C SER A 132 10.80 20.62 0.71
N LYS A 133 10.07 21.16 1.72
CA LYS A 133 10.27 22.49 2.27
C LYS A 133 11.45 22.61 3.25
N ALA A 134 12.02 21.47 3.67
CA ALA A 134 13.20 21.49 4.53
C ALA A 134 14.45 21.92 3.76
N SER A 135 15.40 22.58 4.44
CA SER A 135 16.67 22.98 3.88
C SER A 135 17.45 21.78 3.29
N PRO A 136 18.24 21.96 2.22
CA PRO A 136 19.09 20.90 1.68
C PRO A 136 20.03 20.34 2.74
N LYS A 137 20.31 19.01 2.68
CA LYS A 137 21.17 18.31 3.64
C LYS A 137 22.53 18.98 3.88
N LYS A 138 23.15 19.54 2.84
CA LYS A 138 24.48 20.19 2.92
C LYS A 138 24.53 21.39 3.86
N ILE A 139 23.39 22.05 4.14
CA ILE A 139 23.28 23.29 4.92
C ILE A 139 22.59 23.02 6.27
N ARG A 140 22.03 21.84 6.46
CA ARG A 140 21.16 21.49 7.59
C ARG A 140 21.98 21.10 8.82
N SER A 141 21.70 21.75 9.96
CA SER A 141 22.26 21.44 11.27
C SER A 141 21.51 20.28 11.95
N LEU A 142 22.10 19.73 13.01
CA LEU A 142 21.45 18.68 13.81
C LEU A 142 20.10 19.18 14.39
N ARG A 143 20.01 20.47 14.77
CA ARG A 143 18.78 21.08 15.27
C ARG A 143 17.69 21.14 14.21
N ASP A 144 18.07 21.41 12.95
CA ASP A 144 17.13 21.43 11.84
C ASP A 144 16.61 20.03 11.53
N ASP A 145 17.47 19.00 11.67
CA ASP A 145 17.08 17.59 11.52
C ASP A 145 16.04 17.18 12.58
N VAL A 146 16.27 17.54 13.85
CA VAL A 146 15.30 17.30 14.93
C VAL A 146 13.98 18.01 14.65
N HIS A 147 14.04 19.26 14.17
CA HIS A 147 12.85 20.04 13.82
C HIS A 147 12.06 19.42 12.67
N LEU A 148 12.75 18.90 11.67
CA LEU A 148 12.14 18.17 10.57
C LEU A 148 11.45 16.89 11.07
N LEU A 149 12.13 16.11 11.91
CA LEU A 149 11.57 14.89 12.50
C LEU A 149 10.31 15.17 13.33
N LEU A 150 10.34 16.23 14.15
CA LEU A 150 9.18 16.65 14.94
C LEU A 150 8.00 17.08 14.05
N LYS A 151 8.26 17.77 12.94
CA LYS A 151 7.20 18.13 11.97
C LYS A 151 6.61 16.88 11.31
N ILE A 152 7.44 15.92 10.88
CA ILE A 152 6.98 14.67 10.28
C ILE A 152 6.17 13.87 11.31
N ALA A 153 6.67 13.76 12.55
CA ALA A 153 5.95 13.07 13.63
C ALA A 153 4.59 13.75 13.91
N GLY A 154 4.54 15.06 14.02
CA GLY A 154 3.31 15.82 14.25
C GLY A 154 2.24 15.61 13.18
N VAL A 155 2.67 15.50 11.91
CA VAL A 155 1.77 15.19 10.78
C VAL A 155 1.34 13.72 10.79
N SER A 156 2.22 12.80 11.19
CA SER A 156 1.99 11.36 11.03
C SER A 156 1.25 10.72 12.20
N VAL A 157 1.48 11.19 13.44
CA VAL A 157 0.93 10.58 14.66
C VAL A 157 -0.60 10.57 14.67
N VAL A 158 -1.24 11.68 14.27
CA VAL A 158 -2.71 11.78 14.30
C VAL A 158 -3.37 10.79 13.34
N PRO A 159 -3.07 10.77 12.02
CA PRO A 159 -3.71 9.83 11.10
C PRO A 159 -3.34 8.37 11.40
N ILE A 160 -2.07 8.09 11.73
CA ILE A 160 -1.65 6.72 12.08
C ILE A 160 -2.37 6.25 13.34
N GLY A 161 -2.51 7.10 14.37
CA GLY A 161 -3.24 6.77 15.59
C GLY A 161 -4.73 6.50 15.32
N LEU A 162 -5.39 7.31 14.49
CA LEU A 162 -6.78 7.09 14.10
C LEU A 162 -6.97 5.79 13.31
N ILE A 163 -6.04 5.47 12.39
CA ILE A 163 -6.07 4.23 11.62
C ILE A 163 -5.78 3.03 12.53
N LEU A 164 -4.85 3.13 13.47
CA LEU A 164 -4.49 2.05 14.40
C LEU A 164 -5.69 1.56 15.23
N LEU A 165 -6.60 2.47 15.58
CA LEU A 165 -7.83 2.12 16.30
C LEU A 165 -8.83 1.30 15.48
N GLN A 166 -8.63 1.22 14.16
CA GLN A 166 -9.54 0.58 13.21
C GLN A 166 -8.87 -0.60 12.49
N ASP A 167 -7.62 -0.44 12.09
CA ASP A 167 -6.86 -1.36 11.26
C ASP A 167 -5.36 -1.24 11.55
N ALA A 168 -4.88 -2.14 12.39
CA ALA A 168 -3.47 -2.16 12.79
C ALA A 168 -2.52 -2.48 11.62
N GLY A 169 -2.99 -3.29 10.64
CA GLY A 169 -2.20 -3.63 9.45
C GLY A 169 -1.94 -2.40 8.59
N THR A 170 -2.99 -1.65 8.26
CA THR A 170 -2.85 -0.40 7.50
C THR A 170 -2.05 0.67 8.26
N ALA A 171 -2.21 0.76 9.59
CA ALA A 171 -1.39 1.67 10.41
C ALA A 171 0.10 1.31 10.35
N GLY A 172 0.44 0.02 10.41
CA GLY A 172 1.81 -0.48 10.28
C GLY A 172 2.42 -0.14 8.91
N ILE A 173 1.64 -0.27 7.84
CA ILE A 173 2.06 0.13 6.49
C ILE A 173 2.35 1.64 6.43
N CYS A 174 1.45 2.48 6.95
CA CYS A 174 1.65 3.92 7.00
C CYS A 174 2.93 4.30 7.77
N MET A 175 3.17 3.65 8.90
CA MET A 175 4.37 3.86 9.70
C MET A 175 5.63 3.44 8.93
N PHE A 176 5.63 2.28 8.27
CA PHE A 176 6.74 1.83 7.44
C PHE A 176 7.07 2.84 6.32
N VAL A 177 6.03 3.31 5.60
CA VAL A 177 6.20 4.29 4.52
C VAL A 177 6.82 5.60 5.05
N VAL A 178 6.34 6.11 6.18
CA VAL A 178 6.89 7.33 6.81
C VAL A 178 8.34 7.12 7.22
N ILE A 179 8.69 5.97 7.81
CA ILE A 179 10.06 5.63 8.17
C ILE A 179 10.98 5.64 6.94
N VAL A 180 10.57 5.00 5.84
CA VAL A 180 11.35 5.00 4.58
C VAL A 180 11.52 6.44 4.05
N MET A 181 10.48 7.27 4.08
CA MET A 181 10.56 8.66 3.67
C MET A 181 11.52 9.47 4.55
N ILE A 182 11.57 9.21 5.87
CA ILE A 182 12.54 9.81 6.80
C ILE A 182 13.97 9.39 6.42
N PHE A 183 14.21 8.11 6.17
CA PHE A 183 15.52 7.62 5.73
C PHE A 183 16.01 8.35 4.48
N MET A 184 15.13 8.51 3.51
CA MET A 184 15.44 9.16 2.23
C MET A 184 15.53 10.69 2.35
N SER A 185 15.01 11.31 3.41
CA SER A 185 15.05 12.77 3.63
C SER A 185 16.44 13.33 3.91
N GLY A 186 17.42 12.45 4.14
CA GLY A 186 18.81 12.82 4.42
C GLY A 186 19.03 13.34 5.84
N VAL A 187 18.15 13.07 6.78
CA VAL A 187 18.35 13.27 8.23
C VAL A 187 19.58 12.52 8.69
N ASN A 188 20.28 13.06 9.70
CA ASN A 188 21.47 12.44 10.26
C ASN A 188 21.16 11.00 10.72
N TRP A 189 21.91 10.02 10.21
CA TRP A 189 21.68 8.60 10.46
C TRP A 189 21.74 8.24 11.96
N LYS A 190 22.53 8.98 12.77
CA LYS A 190 22.60 8.78 14.23
C LYS A 190 21.26 9.06 14.92
N LEU A 191 20.54 10.12 14.47
CA LEU A 191 19.21 10.41 15.00
C LEU A 191 18.21 9.31 14.59
N ILE A 192 18.29 8.85 13.35
CA ILE A 192 17.43 7.76 12.86
C ILE A 192 17.70 6.48 13.66
N ALA A 193 18.98 6.16 13.90
CA ALA A 193 19.38 4.99 14.69
C ALA A 193 18.90 5.07 16.15
N ILE A 194 18.99 6.26 16.79
CA ILE A 194 18.51 6.47 18.15
C ILE A 194 16.98 6.32 18.21
N ILE A 195 16.25 6.98 17.32
CA ILE A 195 14.77 6.94 17.30
C ILE A 195 14.30 5.54 16.91
N GLY A 196 14.90 4.95 15.88
CA GLY A 196 14.58 3.58 15.45
C GLY A 196 14.91 2.54 16.53
N GLY A 197 16.07 2.65 17.14
CA GLY A 197 16.48 1.77 18.24
C GLY A 197 15.60 1.89 19.47
N SER A 198 15.26 3.12 19.88
CA SER A 198 14.35 3.34 21.02
C SER A 198 12.92 2.87 20.69
N GLY A 199 12.45 3.08 19.45
CA GLY A 199 11.17 2.57 18.99
C GLY A 199 11.12 1.04 18.95
N ALA A 200 12.16 0.39 18.43
CA ALA A 200 12.28 -1.06 18.40
C ALA A 200 12.31 -1.63 19.82
N LEU A 201 13.08 -1.01 20.73
CA LEU A 201 13.11 -1.40 22.13
C LEU A 201 11.74 -1.29 22.80
N PHE A 202 11.02 -0.19 22.55
CA PHE A 202 9.67 0.03 23.09
C PHE A 202 8.65 -0.99 22.55
N ILE A 203 8.68 -1.28 21.24
CA ILE A 203 7.84 -2.32 20.64
C ILE A 203 8.17 -3.69 21.21
N SER A 204 9.46 -4.03 21.32
CA SER A 204 9.90 -5.30 21.91
C SER A 204 9.41 -5.45 23.36
N LEU A 205 9.39 -4.37 24.11
CA LEU A 205 8.93 -4.36 25.49
C LEU A 205 7.41 -4.55 25.57
N ILE A 206 6.64 -3.94 24.68
CA ILE A 206 5.19 -4.16 24.55
C ILE A 206 4.92 -5.62 24.18
N LEU A 207 5.62 -6.16 23.18
CA LEU A 207 5.46 -7.56 22.76
C LEU A 207 5.81 -8.52 23.92
N LEU A 208 6.87 -8.25 24.66
CA LEU A 208 7.22 -9.01 25.87
C LEU A 208 6.09 -9.00 26.92
N VAL A 209 5.49 -7.84 27.15
CA VAL A 209 4.35 -7.71 28.08
C VAL A 209 3.13 -8.45 27.56
N MET A 210 2.82 -8.36 26.27
CA MET A 210 1.67 -9.06 25.65
C MET A 210 1.82 -10.59 25.74
N ILE A 211 3.06 -11.11 25.57
CA ILE A 211 3.34 -12.55 25.58
C ILE A 211 3.37 -13.10 27.01
N ASN A 212 4.09 -12.44 27.92
CA ASN A 212 4.33 -12.97 29.25
C ASN A 212 3.32 -12.50 30.32
N PHE A 213 2.65 -11.36 30.09
CA PHE A 213 1.72 -10.74 31.02
C PHE A 213 0.43 -10.25 30.33
N PRO A 214 -0.37 -11.17 29.72
CA PRO A 214 -1.55 -10.79 28.93
C PRO A 214 -2.59 -10.02 29.73
N ASP A 215 -2.74 -10.28 31.02
CA ASP A 215 -3.69 -9.57 31.89
C ASP A 215 -3.27 -8.12 32.14
N VAL A 216 -1.96 -7.85 32.24
CA VAL A 216 -1.41 -6.49 32.34
C VAL A 216 -1.62 -5.75 31.02
N ALA A 217 -1.44 -6.42 29.88
CA ALA A 217 -1.68 -5.84 28.57
C ALA A 217 -3.17 -5.44 28.39
N LYS A 218 -4.11 -6.31 28.85
CA LYS A 218 -5.56 -6.02 28.86
C LYS A 218 -5.90 -4.82 29.74
N SER A 219 -5.33 -4.76 30.95
CA SER A 219 -5.56 -3.63 31.87
C SER A 219 -4.99 -2.31 31.34
N ALA A 220 -3.97 -2.35 30.49
CA ALA A 220 -3.40 -1.21 29.78
C ALA A 220 -4.23 -0.78 28.53
N GLY A 221 -5.36 -1.44 28.25
CA GLY A 221 -6.29 -1.10 27.17
C GLY A 221 -5.96 -1.77 25.81
N ILE A 222 -5.02 -2.73 25.78
CA ILE A 222 -4.75 -3.52 24.58
C ILE A 222 -5.89 -4.51 24.38
N GLN A 223 -6.48 -4.53 23.20
CA GLN A 223 -7.63 -5.38 22.91
C GLN A 223 -7.23 -6.86 22.82
N GLU A 224 -8.10 -7.72 23.27
CA GLU A 224 -7.83 -9.17 23.37
C GLU A 224 -7.45 -9.79 22.01
N TYR A 225 -8.08 -9.36 20.92
CA TYR A 225 -7.73 -9.86 19.58
C TYR A 225 -6.29 -9.49 19.14
N GLN A 226 -5.75 -8.35 19.62
CA GLN A 226 -4.37 -7.95 19.33
C GLN A 226 -3.37 -8.81 20.11
N ILE A 227 -3.69 -9.12 21.36
CA ILE A 227 -2.86 -10.02 22.20
C ILE A 227 -2.84 -11.41 21.57
N LYS A 228 -4.01 -11.94 21.16
CA LYS A 228 -4.11 -13.25 20.51
C LYS A 228 -3.28 -13.31 19.22
N ARG A 229 -3.35 -12.29 18.36
CA ARG A 229 -2.51 -12.23 17.14
C ARG A 229 -1.02 -12.28 17.44
N VAL A 230 -0.56 -11.61 18.49
CA VAL A 230 0.87 -11.61 18.86
C VAL A 230 1.27 -12.95 19.46
N THR A 231 0.46 -13.50 20.34
CA THR A 231 0.74 -14.79 20.97
C THR A 231 0.73 -15.94 19.97
N SER A 232 -0.14 -15.90 18.95
CA SER A 232 -0.17 -16.91 17.89
C SER A 232 1.10 -16.94 17.03
N TRP A 233 1.83 -15.82 16.92
CA TRP A 233 3.12 -15.79 16.20
C TRP A 233 4.26 -16.49 16.96
N VAL A 234 4.15 -16.59 18.28
CA VAL A 234 5.21 -17.11 19.15
C VAL A 234 4.91 -18.54 19.60
N SER A 235 3.63 -18.92 19.70
CA SER A 235 3.21 -20.27 20.08
C SER A 235 3.23 -21.17 18.85
N ASP A 236 4.19 -22.08 18.79
CA ASP A 236 4.20 -23.15 17.78
C ASP A 236 2.85 -23.86 17.76
N SER A 237 2.21 -23.87 16.61
CA SER A 237 1.25 -24.82 15.99
C SER A 237 0.26 -25.66 16.83
N ASN A 238 0.14 -25.49 18.12
CA ASN A 238 -0.93 -26.09 18.91
C ASN A 238 -2.05 -25.05 19.10
N GLY A 239 -2.76 -24.72 18.00
CA GLY A 239 -3.85 -23.75 17.96
C GLY A 239 -4.88 -23.98 19.06
N THR A 240 -4.84 -23.12 20.08
CA THR A 240 -5.75 -23.16 21.22
C THR A 240 -6.99 -22.28 21.01
N THR A 241 -7.07 -21.51 19.92
CA THR A 241 -8.23 -20.66 19.59
C THR A 241 -8.75 -20.90 18.17
N GLN A 242 -10.07 -20.78 17.97
CA GLN A 242 -10.71 -20.92 16.65
C GLN A 242 -10.18 -19.91 15.62
N GLU A 243 -9.73 -18.72 16.04
CA GLU A 243 -9.17 -17.71 15.13
C GLU A 243 -7.76 -18.07 14.66
N ASP A 244 -6.94 -18.65 15.52
CA ASP A 244 -5.61 -19.14 15.16
C ASP A 244 -5.71 -20.34 14.21
N ALA A 245 -6.65 -21.23 14.48
CA ALA A 245 -6.99 -22.35 13.59
C ALA A 245 -7.50 -21.87 12.23
N ASN A 246 -8.29 -20.79 12.18
CA ASN A 246 -8.78 -20.22 10.92
C ASN A 246 -7.67 -19.53 10.12
N SER A 247 -6.76 -18.79 10.76
CA SER A 247 -5.68 -18.10 10.06
C SER A 247 -4.62 -19.07 9.53
N SER A 248 -4.25 -20.09 10.29
CA SER A 248 -3.35 -21.16 9.82
C SER A 248 -4.01 -21.95 8.69
N TRP A 249 -5.30 -22.28 8.82
CA TRP A 249 -6.04 -22.95 7.76
C TRP A 249 -6.09 -22.14 6.44
N GLN A 250 -6.25 -20.81 6.50
CA GLN A 250 -6.22 -19.96 5.30
C GLN A 250 -4.86 -20.02 4.59
N VAL A 251 -3.76 -19.98 5.37
CA VAL A 251 -2.40 -20.09 4.82
C VAL A 251 -2.19 -21.48 4.22
N ASP A 252 -2.61 -22.54 4.91
CA ASP A 252 -2.50 -23.90 4.40
C ASP A 252 -3.24 -24.10 3.08
N GLN A 253 -4.47 -23.53 2.97
CA GLN A 253 -5.22 -23.53 1.72
C GLN A 253 -4.48 -22.76 0.61
N ALA A 254 -3.90 -21.62 0.93
CA ALA A 254 -3.14 -20.83 -0.03
C ALA A 254 -1.90 -21.58 -0.54
N VAL A 255 -1.13 -22.19 0.37
CA VAL A 255 0.05 -22.99 0.02
C VAL A 255 -0.33 -24.22 -0.80
N MET A 256 -1.42 -24.92 -0.43
CA MET A 256 -1.96 -26.04 -1.21
C MET A 256 -2.39 -25.61 -2.61
N ALA A 257 -3.06 -24.46 -2.74
CA ALA A 257 -3.48 -23.92 -4.03
C ALA A 257 -2.26 -23.63 -4.93
N ILE A 258 -1.25 -22.91 -4.41
CA ILE A 258 0.00 -22.65 -5.14
C ILE A 258 0.68 -23.96 -5.54
N GLY A 259 0.78 -24.92 -4.62
CA GLY A 259 1.40 -26.24 -4.88
C GLY A 259 0.66 -27.05 -5.93
N SER A 260 -0.69 -26.99 -5.93
CA SER A 260 -1.53 -27.71 -6.89
C SER A 260 -1.37 -27.19 -8.32
N GLY A 261 -1.00 -25.92 -8.51
CA GLY A 261 -0.81 -25.32 -9.82
C GLY A 261 0.45 -25.80 -10.56
N GLY A 262 1.44 -26.35 -9.85
CA GLY A 262 2.69 -26.81 -10.47
C GLY A 262 3.39 -25.74 -11.31
N ILE A 263 3.92 -26.09 -12.48
CA ILE A 263 4.66 -25.17 -13.35
C ILE A 263 3.73 -24.30 -14.21
N LEU A 264 2.70 -24.89 -14.83
CA LEU A 264 1.85 -24.24 -15.83
C LEU A 264 0.48 -23.81 -15.32
N GLY A 265 0.08 -24.26 -14.15
CA GLY A 265 -1.25 -24.03 -13.57
C GLY A 265 -2.32 -25.01 -14.03
N ASN A 266 -3.44 -24.98 -13.32
CA ASN A 266 -4.63 -25.81 -13.62
C ASN A 266 -5.58 -25.12 -14.63
N GLY A 267 -5.34 -23.82 -14.93
CA GLY A 267 -6.22 -22.97 -15.74
C GLY A 267 -7.28 -22.27 -14.91
N VAL A 268 -7.84 -21.18 -15.48
CA VAL A 268 -8.79 -20.27 -14.80
C VAL A 268 -10.14 -20.91 -14.45
N HIS A 269 -10.51 -22.04 -15.06
CA HIS A 269 -11.80 -22.71 -14.84
C HIS A 269 -11.69 -23.99 -14.00
N ASN A 270 -10.50 -24.40 -13.61
CA ASN A 270 -10.24 -25.69 -12.97
C ASN A 270 -9.57 -25.56 -11.61
N LEU A 271 -9.92 -24.53 -10.84
CA LEU A 271 -9.44 -24.39 -9.47
C LEU A 271 -9.98 -25.53 -8.61
N LYS A 272 -9.11 -26.16 -7.83
CA LYS A 272 -9.41 -27.35 -7.01
C LYS A 272 -9.45 -27.02 -5.53
N VAL A 273 -8.72 -25.99 -5.12
CA VAL A 273 -8.53 -25.63 -3.72
C VAL A 273 -9.35 -24.40 -3.39
N TYR A 274 -10.25 -24.52 -2.42
CA TYR A 274 -10.98 -23.38 -1.90
C TYR A 274 -10.05 -22.51 -1.03
N VAL A 275 -9.78 -21.31 -1.48
CA VAL A 275 -8.96 -20.33 -0.73
C VAL A 275 -9.87 -19.22 -0.21
N PRO A 276 -10.08 -19.09 1.12
CA PRO A 276 -10.84 -17.98 1.68
C PRO A 276 -10.18 -16.65 1.31
N GLU A 277 -11.00 -15.61 1.06
CA GLU A 277 -10.51 -14.29 0.65
C GLU A 277 -9.59 -14.34 -0.60
N GLY A 278 -9.78 -15.35 -1.47
CA GLY A 278 -8.97 -15.57 -2.67
C GLY A 278 -9.06 -14.43 -3.69
N GLN A 279 -10.11 -13.60 -3.67
CA GLN A 279 -10.24 -12.42 -4.54
C GLN A 279 -9.51 -11.18 -3.98
N THR A 280 -9.25 -11.14 -2.68
CA THR A 280 -8.68 -10.01 -1.96
C THR A 280 -7.27 -10.30 -1.48
N ASP A 281 -7.13 -10.86 -0.31
CA ASP A 281 -5.87 -10.99 0.40
C ASP A 281 -5.03 -12.18 -0.10
N PHE A 282 -5.69 -13.24 -0.59
CA PHE A 282 -5.04 -14.45 -1.08
C PHE A 282 -5.05 -14.59 -2.61
N ILE A 283 -5.12 -13.46 -3.33
CA ILE A 283 -5.15 -13.44 -4.81
C ILE A 283 -3.90 -14.06 -5.44
N PHE A 284 -2.73 -13.98 -4.78
CA PHE A 284 -1.50 -14.58 -5.27
C PHE A 284 -1.58 -16.13 -5.28
N ALA A 285 -2.31 -16.72 -4.33
CA ALA A 285 -2.56 -18.17 -4.33
C ALA A 285 -3.45 -18.59 -5.51
N ILE A 286 -4.48 -17.79 -5.82
CA ILE A 286 -5.33 -18.02 -7.02
C ILE A 286 -4.51 -17.93 -8.30
N LEU A 287 -3.59 -16.97 -8.39
CA LEU A 287 -2.66 -16.87 -9.54
C LEU A 287 -1.74 -18.09 -9.62
N GLY A 288 -1.25 -18.56 -8.46
CA GLY A 288 -0.42 -19.76 -8.39
C GLY A 288 -1.14 -21.02 -8.84
N GLU A 289 -2.39 -21.20 -8.43
CA GLU A 289 -3.20 -22.35 -8.87
C GLU A 289 -3.59 -22.25 -10.34
N SER A 290 -4.00 -21.05 -10.80
CA SER A 290 -4.47 -20.84 -12.17
C SER A 290 -3.37 -20.94 -13.22
N PHE A 291 -2.20 -20.33 -12.95
CA PHE A 291 -1.10 -20.14 -13.94
C PHE A 291 0.22 -20.75 -13.49
N GLY A 292 0.25 -21.43 -12.36
CA GLY A 292 1.43 -22.11 -11.83
C GLY A 292 2.58 -21.18 -11.49
N PHE A 293 3.77 -21.75 -11.41
CA PHE A 293 5.01 -21.03 -11.14
C PHE A 293 5.29 -19.92 -12.16
N ILE A 294 4.99 -20.15 -13.45
CA ILE A 294 5.22 -19.15 -14.50
C ILE A 294 4.36 -17.91 -14.29
N GLY A 295 3.08 -18.07 -13.94
CA GLY A 295 2.19 -16.95 -13.65
C GLY A 295 2.65 -16.13 -12.45
N CYS A 296 3.03 -16.80 -11.36
CA CYS A 296 3.60 -16.16 -10.17
C CYS A 296 4.89 -15.39 -10.49
N ALA A 297 5.79 -16.01 -11.27
CA ALA A 297 7.05 -15.38 -11.67
C ALA A 297 6.83 -14.11 -12.51
N ILE A 298 5.86 -14.14 -13.45
CA ILE A 298 5.50 -12.95 -14.24
C ILE A 298 5.02 -11.83 -13.32
N VAL A 299 4.16 -12.11 -12.35
CA VAL A 299 3.66 -11.10 -11.40
C VAL A 299 4.81 -10.49 -10.59
N VAL A 300 5.70 -11.30 -10.04
CA VAL A 300 6.89 -10.84 -9.29
C VAL A 300 7.79 -9.97 -10.17
N ILE A 301 8.06 -10.40 -11.40
CA ILE A 301 8.86 -9.65 -12.38
C ILE A 301 8.20 -8.31 -12.70
N MET A 302 6.88 -8.25 -12.86
CA MET A 302 6.15 -7.01 -13.12
C MET A 302 6.25 -6.03 -11.96
N PHE A 303 6.14 -6.49 -10.70
CA PHE A 303 6.38 -5.63 -9.53
C PHE A 303 7.83 -5.17 -9.47
N PHE A 304 8.81 -6.03 -9.76
CA PHE A 304 10.22 -5.64 -9.85
C PHE A 304 10.43 -4.53 -10.88
N PHE A 305 9.85 -4.66 -12.08
CA PHE A 305 9.93 -3.63 -13.12
C PHE A 305 9.29 -2.32 -12.68
N LEU A 306 8.13 -2.36 -12.03
CA LEU A 306 7.47 -1.16 -11.50
C LEU A 306 8.37 -0.47 -10.47
N ILE A 307 8.86 -1.20 -9.47
CA ILE A 307 9.74 -0.67 -8.42
C ILE A 307 11.03 -0.09 -9.04
N TYR A 308 11.67 -0.80 -9.97
CA TYR A 308 12.85 -0.32 -10.69
C TYR A 308 12.57 1.01 -11.41
N ARG A 309 11.44 1.12 -12.12
CA ARG A 309 11.06 2.36 -12.81
C ARG A 309 10.81 3.52 -11.86
N LEU A 310 10.19 3.24 -10.71
CA LEU A 310 9.98 4.24 -9.66
C LEU A 310 11.31 4.73 -9.07
N VAL A 311 12.25 3.84 -8.76
CA VAL A 311 13.57 4.20 -8.24
C VAL A 311 14.34 5.09 -9.25
N VAL A 312 14.31 4.73 -10.54
CA VAL A 312 14.90 5.55 -11.60
C VAL A 312 14.23 6.92 -11.73
N LEU A 313 12.89 6.97 -11.54
CA LEU A 313 12.15 8.24 -11.57
C LEU A 313 12.52 9.12 -10.38
N ILE A 314 12.62 8.56 -9.17
CA ILE A 314 13.01 9.26 -7.94
C ILE A 314 14.32 10.00 -8.14
N ASP A 315 15.37 9.29 -8.62
CA ASP A 315 16.68 9.86 -8.87
C ASP A 315 16.63 10.99 -9.90
N LYS A 316 15.93 10.75 -11.01
CA LYS A 316 15.87 11.73 -12.13
C LYS A 316 15.04 12.96 -11.83
N ILE A 317 13.95 12.87 -11.02
CA ILE A 317 13.08 14.00 -10.72
C ILE A 317 13.57 14.83 -9.52
N HIS A 318 14.39 14.25 -8.65
CA HIS A 318 14.84 14.90 -7.42
C HIS A 318 15.48 16.29 -7.63
N PRO A 319 16.33 16.54 -8.65
CA PRO A 319 16.90 17.87 -8.91
C PRO A 319 15.88 18.92 -9.36
N TYR A 320 14.75 18.49 -9.93
CA TYR A 320 13.74 19.39 -10.50
C TYR A 320 12.58 19.65 -9.53
N ASN A 321 12.11 18.59 -8.84
CA ASN A 321 11.00 18.71 -7.91
C ASN A 321 11.14 17.74 -6.75
N ARG A 322 11.45 18.29 -5.57
CA ARG A 322 11.69 17.51 -4.35
C ARG A 322 10.40 16.88 -3.81
N PHE A 323 9.26 17.59 -3.90
CA PHE A 323 7.97 17.04 -3.47
C PHE A 323 7.63 15.75 -4.23
N ALA A 324 7.69 15.82 -5.57
CA ALA A 324 7.41 14.66 -6.41
C ALA A 324 8.38 13.50 -6.14
N SER A 325 9.68 13.80 -5.94
CA SER A 325 10.68 12.80 -5.59
C SER A 325 10.31 12.08 -4.29
N PHE A 326 10.01 12.80 -3.22
CA PHE A 326 9.66 12.20 -1.94
C PHE A 326 8.30 11.50 -1.94
N PHE A 327 7.33 12.00 -2.72
CA PHE A 327 6.09 11.27 -2.94
C PHE A 327 6.34 9.93 -3.64
N CYS A 328 7.16 9.91 -4.69
CA CYS A 328 7.56 8.67 -5.36
C CYS A 328 8.30 7.71 -4.41
N VAL A 329 9.12 8.20 -3.47
CA VAL A 329 9.73 7.37 -2.42
C VAL A 329 8.66 6.71 -1.57
N GLY A 330 7.71 7.47 -1.05
CA GLY A 330 6.61 6.94 -0.24
C GLY A 330 5.77 5.92 -0.99
N PHE A 331 5.42 6.22 -2.25
CA PHE A 331 4.63 5.31 -3.08
C PHE A 331 5.40 4.03 -3.44
N THR A 332 6.71 4.12 -3.67
CA THR A 332 7.57 2.94 -3.87
C THR A 332 7.59 2.08 -2.60
N ALA A 333 7.78 2.69 -1.43
CA ALA A 333 7.75 1.98 -0.16
C ALA A 333 6.40 1.29 0.09
N LEU A 334 5.29 1.95 -0.28
CA LEU A 334 3.95 1.38 -0.20
C LEU A 334 3.82 0.12 -1.07
N ILE A 335 4.28 0.17 -2.32
CA ILE A 335 4.25 -0.99 -3.23
C ILE A 335 5.12 -2.12 -2.68
N VAL A 336 6.33 -1.82 -2.23
CA VAL A 336 7.27 -2.82 -1.71
C VAL A 336 6.65 -3.56 -0.53
N ILE A 337 6.14 -2.83 0.48
CA ILE A 337 5.61 -3.48 1.69
C ILE A 337 4.36 -4.30 1.39
N HIS A 338 3.43 -3.80 0.56
CA HIS A 338 2.23 -4.55 0.17
C HIS A 338 2.59 -5.82 -0.60
N THR A 339 3.50 -5.73 -1.59
CA THR A 339 3.92 -6.87 -2.40
C THR A 339 4.61 -7.92 -1.53
N PHE A 340 5.54 -7.50 -0.66
CA PHE A 340 6.30 -8.40 0.19
C PHE A 340 5.41 -9.09 1.22
N GLN A 341 4.52 -8.32 1.86
CA GLN A 341 3.59 -8.83 2.87
C GLN A 341 2.55 -9.78 2.26
N ASN A 342 1.94 -9.40 1.13
CA ASN A 342 0.91 -10.23 0.50
C ASN A 342 1.51 -11.54 -0.03
N ILE A 343 2.58 -11.48 -0.82
CA ILE A 343 3.21 -12.69 -1.35
C ILE A 343 3.75 -13.56 -0.21
N GLY A 344 4.43 -12.94 0.78
CA GLY A 344 4.98 -13.64 1.94
C GLY A 344 3.92 -14.36 2.77
N MET A 345 2.74 -13.76 2.93
CA MET A 345 1.59 -14.37 3.60
C MET A 345 1.03 -15.56 2.81
N ASN A 346 0.88 -15.41 1.50
CA ASN A 346 0.36 -16.48 0.64
C ASN A 346 1.28 -17.72 0.57
N ILE A 347 2.58 -17.55 0.78
CA ILE A 347 3.56 -18.66 0.81
C ILE A 347 3.93 -19.11 2.23
N GLY A 348 3.24 -18.58 3.27
CA GLY A 348 3.42 -18.99 4.66
C GLY A 348 4.67 -18.46 5.37
N ILE A 349 5.40 -17.49 4.77
CA ILE A 349 6.60 -16.87 5.42
C ILE A 349 6.22 -15.69 6.32
N MET A 350 5.11 -15.01 6.03
CA MET A 350 4.62 -13.87 6.78
C MET A 350 3.28 -14.18 7.46
N PRO A 351 2.97 -13.54 8.59
CA PRO A 351 1.68 -13.71 9.25
C PRO A 351 0.53 -13.16 8.40
N VAL A 352 -0.68 -13.67 8.63
CA VAL A 352 -1.90 -13.21 7.96
C VAL A 352 -2.27 -11.82 8.49
N THR A 353 -2.20 -10.83 7.62
CA THR A 353 -2.48 -9.43 7.96
C THR A 353 -3.69 -8.84 7.23
N GLY A 354 -4.24 -9.56 6.24
CA GLY A 354 -5.35 -9.04 5.45
C GLY A 354 -4.95 -7.87 4.53
N ILE A 355 -3.70 -7.85 4.06
CA ILE A 355 -3.16 -6.79 3.21
C ILE A 355 -3.26 -7.21 1.74
N PRO A 356 -4.00 -6.46 0.89
CA PRO A 356 -4.17 -6.82 -0.52
C PRO A 356 -2.90 -6.57 -1.35
N LEU A 357 -2.77 -7.31 -2.45
CA LEU A 357 -1.74 -7.09 -3.46
C LEU A 357 -2.17 -5.92 -4.36
N LEU A 358 -1.50 -4.78 -4.21
CA LEU A 358 -1.85 -3.56 -4.95
C LEU A 358 -1.88 -3.81 -6.47
N PHE A 359 -2.78 -3.15 -7.16
CA PHE A 359 -3.10 -3.33 -8.60
C PHE A 359 -3.73 -4.68 -8.98
N VAL A 360 -3.60 -5.73 -8.17
CA VAL A 360 -4.06 -7.09 -8.54
C VAL A 360 -5.31 -7.50 -7.79
N SER A 361 -5.33 -7.32 -6.47
CA SER A 361 -6.45 -7.72 -5.60
C SER A 361 -7.73 -6.95 -5.90
N TYR A 362 -8.86 -7.62 -5.68
CA TYR A 362 -10.17 -6.98 -5.69
C TYR A 362 -10.32 -6.02 -4.51
N GLY A 363 -10.75 -4.79 -4.80
CA GLY A 363 -11.00 -3.81 -3.74
C GLY A 363 -11.27 -2.41 -4.30
N GLY A 364 -12.50 -1.90 -4.10
CA GLY A 364 -12.89 -0.60 -4.66
C GLY A 364 -12.01 0.55 -4.17
N SER A 365 -11.93 0.74 -2.85
CA SER A 365 -11.15 1.84 -2.24
C SER A 365 -9.65 1.65 -2.43
N SER A 366 -9.15 0.42 -2.26
CA SER A 366 -7.73 0.11 -2.40
C SER A 366 -7.26 0.31 -3.85
N THR A 367 -8.02 -0.19 -4.83
CA THR A 367 -7.70 0.01 -6.25
C THR A 367 -7.72 1.49 -6.61
N LEU A 368 -8.78 2.24 -6.25
CA LEU A 368 -8.89 3.65 -6.57
C LEU A 368 -7.79 4.49 -5.92
N SER A 369 -7.51 4.30 -4.64
CA SER A 369 -6.43 5.02 -3.93
C SER A 369 -5.06 4.73 -4.55
N THR A 370 -4.79 3.45 -4.87
CA THR A 370 -3.55 3.04 -5.53
C THR A 370 -3.40 3.70 -6.91
N LEU A 371 -4.48 3.74 -7.70
CA LEU A 371 -4.47 4.39 -9.02
C LEU A 371 -4.34 5.90 -8.94
N ILE A 372 -4.90 6.55 -7.92
CA ILE A 372 -4.66 7.98 -7.64
C ILE A 372 -3.18 8.21 -7.30
N GLY A 373 -2.60 7.40 -6.42
CA GLY A 373 -1.17 7.46 -6.11
C GLY A 373 -0.29 7.25 -7.35
N PHE A 374 -0.61 6.25 -8.17
CA PHE A 374 0.06 6.01 -9.44
C PHE A 374 -0.11 7.18 -10.41
N GLY A 375 -1.26 7.85 -10.42
CA GLY A 375 -1.52 9.05 -11.23
C GLY A 375 -0.60 10.22 -10.89
N ILE A 376 -0.29 10.43 -9.60
CA ILE A 376 0.69 11.44 -9.16
C ILE A 376 2.10 11.07 -9.64
N VAL A 377 2.48 9.79 -9.55
CA VAL A 377 3.76 9.28 -10.06
C VAL A 377 3.84 9.43 -11.58
N TYR A 378 2.78 9.09 -12.28
CA TYR A 378 2.71 9.24 -13.73
C TYR A 378 2.86 10.72 -14.14
N ASN A 379 2.17 11.63 -13.43
CA ASN A 379 2.32 13.08 -13.63
C ASN A 379 3.77 13.52 -13.40
N ALA A 380 4.43 13.05 -12.33
CA ALA A 380 5.84 13.33 -12.08
C ALA A 380 6.74 12.90 -13.26
N SER A 381 6.47 11.74 -13.86
CA SER A 381 7.22 11.26 -15.04
C SER A 381 6.98 12.13 -16.30
N VAL A 382 5.74 12.59 -16.50
CA VAL A 382 5.38 13.51 -17.58
C VAL A 382 6.08 14.87 -17.41
N GLN A 383 6.02 15.44 -16.20
CA GLN A 383 6.66 16.72 -15.89
C GLN A 383 8.18 16.65 -16.03
N LEU A 384 8.81 15.53 -15.63
CA LEU A 384 10.25 15.32 -15.84
C LEU A 384 10.61 15.41 -17.33
N THR A 385 9.80 14.84 -18.21
CA THR A 385 10.02 14.90 -19.65
C THR A 385 9.91 16.33 -20.17
N LYS A 386 8.93 17.10 -19.68
CA LYS A 386 8.79 18.52 -19.98
C LYS A 386 10.01 19.32 -19.51
N TYR A 387 10.43 19.19 -18.25
CA TYR A 387 11.62 19.90 -17.73
C TYR A 387 12.88 19.63 -18.55
N ARG A 388 13.09 18.38 -18.98
CA ARG A 388 14.23 18.03 -19.82
C ARG A 388 14.13 18.63 -21.22
N SER A 389 12.95 18.67 -21.83
CA SER A 389 12.78 19.26 -23.18
C SER A 389 13.08 20.77 -23.19
N TYR A 390 12.71 21.50 -22.14
CA TYR A 390 13.02 22.93 -22.03
C TYR A 390 14.53 23.20 -21.91
N LEU A 391 15.27 22.38 -21.15
CA LEU A 391 16.72 22.56 -20.97
C LEU A 391 17.56 22.19 -22.19
N PHE A 392 17.03 21.40 -23.12
CA PHE A 392 17.74 21.03 -24.35
C PHE A 392 17.34 21.89 -25.54
N ASN A 393 16.34 22.75 -25.44
CA ASN A 393 15.87 23.68 -26.47
C ASN A 393 16.25 25.15 -26.17
N SER A 394 16.86 25.41 -25.02
CA SER A 394 17.54 26.68 -24.63
C SER A 394 19.04 26.54 -24.77
#